data_9e89ecd3ecd7322a27556d651f2dd48a
#
_entry.id   9e89ecd3ecd7322a27556d651f2dd48a
#
_cell.length_a   1.000
_cell.length_b   1.000
_cell.length_c   1.000
_cell.angle_alpha   90.00
_cell.angle_beta   90.00
_cell.angle_gamma   90.00
#
_symmetry.space_group_name_H-M   'P 1'
#
loop_
_entity.id
_entity.type
_entity.pdbx_description
1 polymer ?
#
loop_
_entity_poly.entity_id
_entity_poly.type
_entity_poly.pdbx_seq_one_letter_code
_entity_poly.pdbx_strand_id
1 'polypeptide(L)'
;MAVRGQLGLLPATFTRPAVLARLALTALLISGNWLVWVWSVTHDHIIDVSLGYYMNPLVNVLLGVIVLRERLNRPQWVAIGLATLAVLYLALLAGRPPWIAGTLALCFSLYGFIRKIIHVDALPGLTTETLLLMPLAVGYLGWCQWAGSGAFITAGPAIAALLIGGGLITAIPLFLFAYGARALPYSTVGVLQYITPSLQLLCGVALYQESFGVAQAAGFALLWVALLIYAADELWRARSATRRANAGTSPA
;
A
#
# COMPACT_ATOMS: atom_id res chain seq x y z
N MET A 1 6.46 7.74 25.77
CA MET A 1 7.91 7.47 25.83
C MET A 1 8.44 6.84 24.53
N ALA A 2 7.80 5.84 23.92
CA ALA A 2 8.28 5.19 22.69
C ALA A 2 8.47 6.17 21.49
N VAL A 3 7.53 7.07 21.25
CA VAL A 3 7.59 8.05 20.13
C VAL A 3 8.79 9.02 20.26
N ARG A 4 9.07 9.54 21.48
CA ARG A 4 10.22 10.43 21.71
C ARG A 4 11.57 9.71 21.50
N GLY A 5 11.69 8.44 21.87
CA GLY A 5 12.89 7.64 21.63
C GLY A 5 13.15 7.41 20.14
N GLN A 6 12.10 7.17 19.36
CA GLN A 6 12.21 6.94 17.91
C GLN A 6 12.55 8.22 17.14
N LEU A 7 12.02 9.39 17.53
CA LEU A 7 12.38 10.67 16.93
C LEU A 7 13.84 11.08 17.22
N GLY A 8 14.41 10.64 18.35
CA GLY A 8 15.84 10.82 18.65
C GLY A 8 16.79 10.10 17.67
N LEU A 9 16.29 9.17 16.86
CA LEU A 9 17.05 8.47 15.81
C LEU A 9 17.10 9.22 14.47
N LEU A 10 16.33 10.30 14.31
CA LEU A 10 16.29 11.09 13.07
C LEU A 10 17.68 11.61 12.65
N PRO A 11 18.50 12.23 13.52
CA PRO A 11 19.83 12.71 13.14
C PRO A 11 20.71 11.59 12.58
N ALA A 12 20.67 10.40 13.17
CA ALA A 12 21.41 9.24 12.70
C ALA A 12 20.97 8.75 11.31
N THR A 13 19.74 9.03 10.90
CA THR A 13 19.24 8.70 9.57
C THR A 13 19.84 9.63 8.52
N PHE A 14 19.98 10.91 8.82
CA PHE A 14 20.58 11.90 7.92
C PHE A 14 22.10 11.76 7.75
N THR A 15 22.80 11.17 8.72
CA THR A 15 24.25 10.95 8.64
C THR A 15 24.66 9.75 7.78
N ARG A 16 23.71 8.90 7.37
CA ARG A 16 23.97 7.69 6.57
C ARG A 16 23.54 7.89 5.12
N PRO A 17 24.41 8.25 4.17
CA PRO A 17 24.02 8.62 2.81
C PRO A 17 23.29 7.51 2.06
N ALA A 18 23.67 6.24 2.24
CA ALA A 18 23.00 5.11 1.62
C ALA A 18 21.56 4.91 2.13
N VAL A 19 21.29 5.17 3.41
CA VAL A 19 19.95 5.13 3.99
C VAL A 19 19.12 6.30 3.48
N LEU A 20 19.70 7.49 3.47
CA LEU A 20 19.05 8.69 2.98
C LEU A 20 18.66 8.56 1.50
N ALA A 21 19.54 8.02 0.65
CA ALA A 21 19.24 7.78 -0.76
C ALA A 21 18.07 6.81 -0.95
N ARG A 22 18.00 5.73 -0.13
CA ARG A 22 16.87 4.79 -0.18
C ARG A 22 15.57 5.44 0.29
N LEU A 23 15.61 6.27 1.34
CA LEU A 23 14.43 7.01 1.80
C LEU A 23 14.02 8.11 0.83
N ALA A 24 14.96 8.75 0.12
CA ALA A 24 14.64 9.65 -0.97
C ALA A 24 13.95 8.91 -2.13
N LEU A 25 14.43 7.71 -2.48
CA LEU A 25 13.77 6.87 -3.49
C LEU A 25 12.36 6.47 -3.05
N THR A 26 12.15 6.06 -1.79
CA THR A 26 10.80 5.74 -1.29
C THR A 26 9.90 6.98 -1.28
N ALA A 27 10.41 8.14 -0.93
CA ALA A 27 9.69 9.40 -1.00
C ALA A 27 9.25 9.73 -2.45
N LEU A 28 10.13 9.55 -3.43
CA LEU A 28 9.82 9.74 -4.84
C LEU A 28 8.79 8.71 -5.35
N LEU A 29 8.92 7.44 -4.98
CA LEU A 29 7.98 6.39 -5.37
C LEU A 29 6.58 6.66 -4.84
N ILE A 30 6.45 7.01 -3.57
CA ILE A 30 5.13 7.28 -2.98
C ILE A 30 4.53 8.58 -3.52
N SER A 31 5.33 9.61 -3.76
CA SER A 31 4.86 10.86 -4.36
C SER A 31 4.44 10.67 -5.82
N GLY A 32 5.22 9.93 -6.60
CA GLY A 32 4.86 9.57 -7.97
C GLY A 32 3.56 8.75 -8.03
N ASN A 33 3.40 7.79 -7.11
CA ASN A 33 2.16 7.04 -6.96
C ASN A 33 0.97 7.97 -6.71
N TRP A 34 1.08 8.90 -5.76
CA TRP A 34 0.03 9.87 -5.44
C TRP A 34 -0.27 10.82 -6.61
N LEU A 35 0.74 11.29 -7.32
CA LEU A 35 0.55 12.16 -8.50
C LEU A 35 -0.23 11.42 -9.60
N VAL A 36 0.15 10.18 -9.92
CA VAL A 36 -0.58 9.36 -10.91
C VAL A 36 -1.99 9.09 -10.43
N TRP A 37 -2.18 8.79 -9.14
CA TRP A 37 -3.49 8.55 -8.56
C TRP A 37 -4.41 9.78 -8.68
N VAL A 38 -3.95 10.95 -8.22
CA VAL A 38 -4.71 12.20 -8.28
C VAL A 38 -5.03 12.55 -9.74
N TRP A 39 -4.03 12.48 -10.63
CA TRP A 39 -4.23 12.73 -12.04
C TRP A 39 -5.30 11.79 -12.63
N SER A 40 -5.23 10.51 -12.32
CA SER A 40 -6.17 9.52 -12.84
C SER A 40 -7.60 9.76 -12.38
N VAL A 41 -7.79 10.11 -11.09
CA VAL A 41 -9.13 10.40 -10.55
C VAL A 41 -9.71 11.69 -11.15
N THR A 42 -8.89 12.70 -11.40
CA THR A 42 -9.34 13.98 -12.00
C THR A 42 -9.55 13.91 -13.52
N HIS A 43 -9.14 12.81 -14.18
CA HIS A 43 -9.30 12.59 -15.62
C HIS A 43 -10.16 11.36 -15.94
N ASP A 44 -11.05 10.97 -15.04
CA ASP A 44 -12.03 9.88 -15.22
C ASP A 44 -11.41 8.48 -15.48
N HIS A 45 -10.20 8.24 -14.93
CA HIS A 45 -9.51 6.95 -15.00
C HIS A 45 -9.68 6.10 -13.73
N ILE A 46 -10.84 6.17 -13.06
CA ILE A 46 -11.10 5.52 -11.76
C ILE A 46 -11.00 3.98 -11.88
N ILE A 47 -11.46 3.41 -13.01
CA ILE A 47 -11.38 1.97 -13.27
C ILE A 47 -9.92 1.50 -13.33
N ASP A 48 -9.03 2.26 -13.96
CA ASP A 48 -7.60 1.92 -14.05
C ASP A 48 -6.91 2.00 -12.68
N VAL A 49 -7.29 2.98 -11.86
CA VAL A 49 -6.83 3.10 -10.46
C VAL A 49 -7.27 1.88 -9.66
N SER A 50 -8.53 1.49 -9.77
CA SER A 50 -9.07 0.30 -9.10
C SER A 50 -8.30 -0.96 -9.50
N LEU A 51 -8.01 -1.14 -10.79
CA LEU A 51 -7.20 -2.26 -11.27
C LEU A 51 -5.80 -2.26 -10.66
N GLY A 52 -5.18 -1.07 -10.46
CA GLY A 52 -3.90 -0.91 -9.78
C GLY A 52 -3.90 -1.48 -8.36
N TYR A 53 -4.97 -1.24 -7.60
CA TYR A 53 -5.14 -1.79 -6.26
C TYR A 53 -5.23 -3.33 -6.25
N TYR A 54 -5.75 -3.94 -7.32
CA TYR A 54 -5.75 -5.40 -7.46
C TYR A 54 -4.42 -5.97 -7.90
N MET A 55 -3.64 -5.23 -8.69
CA MET A 55 -2.30 -5.65 -9.12
C MET A 55 -1.26 -5.54 -8.01
N ASN A 56 -1.41 -4.60 -7.08
CA ASN A 56 -0.48 -4.35 -5.97
C ASN A 56 -0.12 -5.61 -5.18
N PRO A 57 -1.09 -6.39 -4.67
CA PRO A 57 -0.80 -7.62 -3.93
C PRO A 57 0.02 -8.63 -4.70
N LEU A 58 -0.24 -8.77 -6.01
CA LEU A 58 0.50 -9.70 -6.86
C LEU A 58 1.96 -9.28 -7.01
N VAL A 59 2.21 -7.97 -7.21
CA VAL A 59 3.58 -7.44 -7.29
C VAL A 59 4.31 -7.62 -5.96
N ASN A 60 3.63 -7.41 -4.81
CA ASN A 60 4.20 -7.65 -3.48
C ASN A 60 4.60 -9.11 -3.28
N VAL A 61 3.74 -10.05 -3.68
CA VAL A 61 4.03 -11.48 -3.63
C VAL A 61 5.20 -11.83 -4.54
N LEU A 62 5.25 -11.32 -5.76
CA LEU A 62 6.36 -11.52 -6.69
C LEU A 62 7.68 -11.03 -6.09
N LEU A 63 7.71 -9.83 -5.49
CA LEU A 63 8.89 -9.30 -4.82
C LEU A 63 9.29 -10.14 -3.61
N GLY A 64 8.32 -10.62 -2.82
CA GLY A 64 8.55 -11.53 -1.70
C GLY A 64 9.21 -12.84 -2.13
N VAL A 65 8.66 -13.48 -3.17
CA VAL A 65 9.16 -14.77 -3.65
C VAL A 65 10.49 -14.64 -4.41
N ILE A 66 10.57 -13.71 -5.37
CA ILE A 66 11.72 -13.62 -6.28
C ILE A 66 12.92 -12.98 -5.59
N VAL A 67 12.69 -11.85 -4.88
CA VAL A 67 13.78 -11.04 -4.32
C VAL A 67 14.11 -11.46 -2.88
N LEU A 68 13.10 -11.61 -2.03
CA LEU A 68 13.29 -12.01 -0.64
C LEU A 68 13.40 -13.52 -0.46
N ARG A 69 13.17 -14.29 -1.54
CA ARG A 69 13.22 -15.76 -1.54
C ARG A 69 12.27 -16.38 -0.52
N GLU A 70 11.11 -15.75 -0.31
CA GLU A 70 10.06 -16.29 0.55
C GLU A 70 9.53 -17.59 -0.05
N ARG A 71 9.39 -18.63 0.78
CA ARG A 71 8.94 -19.96 0.33
C ARG A 71 7.44 -20.06 0.58
N LEU A 72 6.69 -20.15 -0.51
CA LEU A 72 5.27 -20.40 -0.48
C LEU A 72 4.97 -21.89 -0.51
N ASN A 73 3.92 -22.29 0.20
CA ASN A 73 3.40 -23.65 0.16
C ASN A 73 2.39 -23.83 -0.98
N ARG A 74 1.90 -25.06 -1.16
CA ARG A 74 0.94 -25.39 -2.23
C ARG A 74 -0.38 -24.59 -2.15
N PRO A 75 -1.08 -24.50 -1.00
CA PRO A 75 -2.27 -23.65 -0.88
C PRO A 75 -2.02 -22.18 -1.22
N GLN A 76 -0.90 -21.61 -0.80
CA GLN A 76 -0.54 -20.23 -1.12
C GLN A 76 -0.31 -20.03 -2.63
N TRP A 77 0.34 -20.97 -3.31
CA TRP A 77 0.49 -20.93 -4.77
C TRP A 77 -0.85 -21.02 -5.50
N VAL A 78 -1.79 -21.86 -5.02
CA VAL A 78 -3.16 -21.92 -5.57
C VAL A 78 -3.87 -20.58 -5.39
N ALA A 79 -3.79 -19.99 -4.20
CA ALA A 79 -4.38 -18.68 -3.93
C ALA A 79 -3.84 -17.58 -4.87
N ILE A 80 -2.51 -17.53 -5.07
CA ILE A 80 -1.88 -16.58 -5.98
C ILE A 80 -2.27 -16.82 -7.43
N GLY A 81 -2.34 -18.07 -7.85
CA GLY A 81 -2.82 -18.44 -9.19
C GLY A 81 -4.25 -17.96 -9.44
N LEU A 82 -5.17 -18.17 -8.49
CA LEU A 82 -6.54 -17.67 -8.56
C LEU A 82 -6.61 -16.15 -8.59
N ALA A 83 -5.84 -15.48 -7.73
CA ALA A 83 -5.78 -14.02 -7.71
C ALA A 83 -5.22 -13.46 -9.03
N THR A 84 -4.20 -14.09 -9.60
CA THR A 84 -3.65 -13.70 -10.91
C THR A 84 -4.69 -13.84 -12.01
N LEU A 85 -5.44 -14.95 -12.04
CA LEU A 85 -6.52 -15.16 -13.02
C LEU A 85 -7.62 -14.10 -12.87
N ALA A 86 -8.00 -13.76 -11.64
CA ALA A 86 -8.98 -12.72 -11.37
C ALA A 86 -8.53 -11.34 -11.87
N VAL A 87 -7.28 -10.96 -11.59
CA VAL A 87 -6.70 -9.68 -12.04
C VAL A 87 -6.60 -9.63 -13.56
N LEU A 88 -6.14 -10.70 -14.20
CA LEU A 88 -6.09 -10.80 -15.66
C LEU A 88 -7.50 -10.69 -16.29
N TYR A 89 -8.48 -11.36 -15.71
CA TYR A 89 -9.87 -11.27 -16.15
C TYR A 89 -10.39 -9.83 -16.06
N LEU A 90 -10.19 -9.15 -14.94
CA LEU A 90 -10.61 -7.76 -14.75
C LEU A 90 -9.83 -6.80 -15.68
N ALA A 91 -8.55 -7.06 -15.92
CA ALA A 91 -7.73 -6.27 -16.85
C ALA A 91 -8.21 -6.41 -18.31
N LEU A 92 -8.58 -7.62 -18.72
CA LEU A 92 -9.15 -7.86 -20.05
C LEU A 92 -10.51 -7.18 -20.23
N LEU A 93 -11.35 -7.15 -19.19
CA LEU A 93 -12.61 -6.41 -19.22
C LEU A 93 -12.41 -4.89 -19.40
N ALA A 94 -11.29 -4.34 -18.92
CA ALA A 94 -10.98 -2.91 -19.06
C ALA A 94 -10.65 -2.52 -20.51
N GLY A 95 -10.28 -3.45 -21.40
CA GLY A 95 -10.15 -3.26 -22.85
C GLY A 95 -9.00 -2.37 -23.34
N ARG A 96 -8.08 -1.96 -22.44
CA ARG A 96 -6.93 -1.09 -22.77
C ARG A 96 -5.69 -1.47 -21.94
N PRO A 97 -4.46 -1.18 -22.45
CA PRO A 97 -3.25 -1.44 -21.67
C PRO A 97 -3.27 -0.75 -20.30
N PRO A 98 -3.12 -1.48 -19.19
CA PRO A 98 -3.31 -0.93 -17.85
C PRO A 98 -2.05 -0.20 -17.34
N TRP A 99 -1.54 0.82 -18.08
CA TRP A 99 -0.31 1.52 -17.68
C TRP A 99 -0.45 2.26 -16.35
N ILE A 100 -1.61 2.88 -16.10
CA ILE A 100 -1.93 3.54 -14.81
C ILE A 100 -1.86 2.52 -13.69
N ALA A 101 -2.60 1.41 -13.84
CA ALA A 101 -2.64 0.33 -12.87
C ALA A 101 -1.25 -0.25 -12.60
N GLY A 102 -0.47 -0.50 -13.65
CA GLY A 102 0.90 -1.00 -13.56
C GLY A 102 1.82 -0.02 -12.83
N THR A 103 1.74 1.26 -13.14
CA THR A 103 2.54 2.30 -12.47
C THR A 103 2.20 2.40 -10.98
N LEU A 104 0.91 2.45 -10.65
CA LEU A 104 0.45 2.49 -9.26
C LEU A 104 0.92 1.26 -8.49
N ALA A 105 0.73 0.06 -9.06
CA ALA A 105 1.14 -1.19 -8.44
C ALA A 105 2.66 -1.27 -8.23
N LEU A 106 3.46 -0.91 -9.22
CA LEU A 106 4.92 -0.95 -9.13
C LEU A 106 5.45 0.06 -8.12
N CYS A 107 5.01 1.32 -8.20
CA CYS A 107 5.48 2.38 -7.29
C CYS A 107 5.18 2.03 -5.82
N PHE A 108 3.95 1.60 -5.52
CA PHE A 108 3.57 1.28 -4.14
C PHE A 108 4.24 0.00 -3.64
N SER A 109 4.35 -1.03 -4.48
CA SER A 109 5.01 -2.28 -4.11
C SER A 109 6.51 -2.10 -3.90
N LEU A 110 7.20 -1.32 -4.75
CA LEU A 110 8.60 -0.99 -4.56
C LEU A 110 8.81 -0.13 -3.32
N TYR A 111 7.93 0.83 -3.05
CA TYR A 111 7.93 1.59 -1.80
C TYR A 111 7.91 0.65 -0.58
N GLY A 112 6.92 -0.23 -0.49
CA GLY A 112 6.78 -1.17 0.61
C GLY A 112 7.95 -2.14 0.72
N PHE A 113 8.47 -2.63 -0.41
CA PHE A 113 9.65 -3.50 -0.46
C PHE A 113 10.89 -2.81 0.09
N ILE A 114 11.19 -1.58 -0.37
CA ILE A 114 12.35 -0.83 0.12
C ILE A 114 12.19 -0.51 1.61
N ARG A 115 10.98 -0.13 2.06
CA ARG A 115 10.67 0.07 3.49
C ARG A 115 10.88 -1.19 4.33
N LYS A 116 10.65 -2.39 3.76
CA LYS A 116 10.93 -3.66 4.43
C LYS A 116 12.41 -3.91 4.63
N ILE A 117 13.24 -3.64 3.62
CA ILE A 117 14.68 -3.95 3.66
C ILE A 117 15.54 -2.87 4.32
N ILE A 118 15.02 -1.65 4.50
CA ILE A 118 15.73 -0.59 5.22
C ILE A 118 15.66 -0.82 6.72
N HIS A 119 16.80 -0.74 7.40
CA HIS A 119 16.91 -0.85 8.86
C HIS A 119 16.61 0.51 9.55
N VAL A 120 15.46 1.09 9.23
CA VAL A 120 14.95 2.35 9.84
C VAL A 120 13.51 2.11 10.24
N ASP A 121 13.15 2.48 11.47
CA ASP A 121 11.80 2.30 11.98
C ASP A 121 10.76 3.09 11.18
N ALA A 122 9.49 2.68 11.29
CA ALA A 122 8.41 3.23 10.47
C ALA A 122 8.28 4.75 10.68
N LEU A 123 8.30 5.21 11.93
CA LEU A 123 8.13 6.64 12.26
C LEU A 123 9.31 7.51 11.80
N PRO A 124 10.59 7.22 12.15
CA PRO A 124 11.72 7.99 11.63
C PRO A 124 11.80 7.99 10.11
N GLY A 125 11.51 6.86 9.47
CA GLY A 125 11.54 6.76 8.03
C GLY A 125 10.47 7.62 7.36
N LEU A 126 9.20 7.54 7.80
CA LEU A 126 8.12 8.38 7.26
C LEU A 126 8.40 9.87 7.51
N THR A 127 8.90 10.22 8.69
CA THR A 127 9.28 11.61 9.00
C THR A 127 10.39 12.09 8.05
N THR A 128 11.42 11.27 7.80
CA THR A 128 12.50 11.63 6.87
C THR A 128 11.99 11.80 5.44
N GLU A 129 11.15 10.90 4.95
CA GLU A 129 10.50 10.98 3.64
C GLU A 129 9.70 12.29 3.50
N THR A 130 8.90 12.64 4.51
CA THR A 130 8.13 13.88 4.55
C THR A 130 9.02 15.11 4.55
N LEU A 131 10.10 15.12 5.37
CA LEU A 131 11.05 16.24 5.42
C LEU A 131 11.80 16.44 4.10
N LEU A 132 12.12 15.35 3.38
CA LEU A 132 12.78 15.43 2.07
C LEU A 132 11.85 16.04 1.00
N LEU A 133 10.55 15.78 1.09
CA LEU A 133 9.56 16.32 0.15
C LEU A 133 9.06 17.71 0.52
N MET A 134 9.21 18.11 1.78
CA MET A 134 8.68 19.36 2.30
C MET A 134 9.13 20.60 1.49
N PRO A 135 10.41 20.76 1.09
CA PRO A 135 10.84 21.93 0.30
C PRO A 135 10.12 22.01 -1.05
N LEU A 136 9.92 20.85 -1.73
CA LEU A 136 9.19 20.78 -2.99
C LEU A 136 7.70 21.11 -2.80
N ALA A 137 7.08 20.57 -1.75
CA ALA A 137 5.68 20.82 -1.44
C ALA A 137 5.43 22.29 -1.09
N VAL A 138 6.27 22.87 -0.24
CA VAL A 138 6.17 24.29 0.12
C VAL A 138 6.42 25.20 -1.08
N GLY A 139 7.43 24.87 -1.90
CA GLY A 139 7.70 25.60 -3.14
C GLY A 139 6.52 25.56 -4.12
N TYR A 140 5.92 24.38 -4.30
CA TYR A 140 4.73 24.22 -5.15
C TYR A 140 3.52 24.99 -4.61
N LEU A 141 3.22 24.88 -3.31
CA LEU A 141 2.12 25.62 -2.69
C LEU A 141 2.33 27.15 -2.79
N GLY A 142 3.57 27.62 -2.58
CA GLY A 142 3.92 29.03 -2.75
C GLY A 142 3.73 29.50 -4.19
N TRP A 143 4.16 28.69 -5.15
CA TRP A 143 3.96 28.98 -6.58
C TRP A 143 2.47 29.02 -6.96
N CYS A 144 1.68 28.03 -6.53
CA CYS A 144 0.22 28.04 -6.74
C CYS A 144 -0.45 29.28 -6.15
N GLN A 145 -0.01 29.69 -4.97
CA GLN A 145 -0.54 30.90 -4.32
C GLN A 145 -0.18 32.16 -5.09
N TRP A 146 1.06 32.26 -5.56
CA TRP A 146 1.53 33.40 -6.38
C TRP A 146 0.82 33.44 -7.74
N ALA A 147 0.57 32.29 -8.36
CA ALA A 147 -0.17 32.17 -9.62
C ALA A 147 -1.69 32.36 -9.48
N GLY A 148 -2.21 32.59 -8.29
CA GLY A 148 -3.66 32.80 -8.02
C GLY A 148 -4.50 31.51 -8.08
N SER A 149 -3.88 30.35 -8.20
CA SER A 149 -4.56 29.02 -8.25
C SER A 149 -4.57 28.29 -6.89
N GLY A 150 -4.00 28.89 -5.84
CA GLY A 150 -3.82 28.27 -4.53
C GLY A 150 -5.09 28.24 -3.69
N ALA A 151 -5.74 27.10 -3.57
CA ALA A 151 -6.94 26.93 -2.76
C ALA A 151 -6.69 27.00 -1.23
N PHE A 152 -5.46 26.80 -0.77
CA PHE A 152 -5.14 26.70 0.66
C PHE A 152 -5.49 27.97 1.44
N ILE A 153 -5.26 29.16 0.85
CA ILE A 153 -5.56 30.46 1.48
C ILE A 153 -6.85 31.05 0.91
N THR A 154 -7.10 30.87 -0.40
CA THR A 154 -8.19 31.56 -1.09
C THR A 154 -9.57 30.89 -0.92
N ALA A 155 -9.62 29.58 -0.70
CA ALA A 155 -10.88 28.84 -0.60
C ALA A 155 -11.50 28.82 0.81
N GLY A 156 -10.88 29.53 1.76
CA GLY A 156 -11.40 29.70 3.13
C GLY A 156 -10.95 28.64 4.13
N PRO A 157 -11.22 28.88 5.44
CA PRO A 157 -10.67 28.07 6.53
C PRO A 157 -11.15 26.62 6.54
N ALA A 158 -12.35 26.35 6.07
CA ALA A 158 -12.90 25.00 6.01
C ALA A 158 -12.13 24.13 5.03
N ILE A 159 -11.79 24.65 3.84
CA ILE A 159 -11.00 23.93 2.84
C ILE A 159 -9.56 23.73 3.33
N ALA A 160 -8.96 24.75 3.96
CA ALA A 160 -7.63 24.60 4.57
C ALA A 160 -7.62 23.51 5.64
N ALA A 161 -8.63 23.45 6.51
CA ALA A 161 -8.78 22.41 7.52
C ALA A 161 -8.92 21.00 6.91
N LEU A 162 -9.69 20.86 5.82
CA LEU A 162 -9.82 19.60 5.08
C LEU A 162 -8.51 19.15 4.45
N LEU A 163 -7.74 20.07 3.88
CA LEU A 163 -6.43 19.78 3.30
C LEU A 163 -5.42 19.30 4.37
N ILE A 164 -5.41 19.96 5.53
CA ILE A 164 -4.58 19.54 6.68
C ILE A 164 -5.04 18.17 7.21
N GLY A 165 -6.35 18.01 7.40
CA GLY A 165 -6.96 16.76 7.86
C GLY A 165 -6.67 15.59 6.90
N GLY A 166 -6.69 15.83 5.60
CA GLY A 166 -6.30 14.87 4.57
C GLY A 166 -4.88 14.33 4.75
N GLY A 167 -3.93 15.19 5.14
CA GLY A 167 -2.57 14.79 5.46
C GLY A 167 -2.50 13.80 6.63
N LEU A 168 -3.26 14.03 7.70
CA LEU A 168 -3.31 13.12 8.86
C LEU A 168 -3.97 11.78 8.50
N ILE A 169 -5.10 11.83 7.78
CA ILE A 169 -5.83 10.63 7.34
C ILE A 169 -4.96 9.77 6.42
N THR A 170 -4.06 10.37 5.65
CA THR A 170 -3.11 9.64 4.79
C THR A 170 -1.89 9.13 5.55
N ALA A 171 -1.34 9.92 6.47
CA ALA A 171 -0.11 9.57 7.19
C ALA A 171 -0.30 8.36 8.11
N ILE A 172 -1.45 8.22 8.78
CA ILE A 172 -1.71 7.13 9.71
C ILE A 172 -1.72 5.76 9.01
N PRO A 173 -2.49 5.50 7.96
CA PRO A 173 -2.45 4.23 7.23
C PRO A 173 -1.07 3.93 6.62
N LEU A 174 -0.37 4.95 6.10
CA LEU A 174 0.96 4.76 5.53
C LEU A 174 2.00 4.36 6.59
N PHE A 175 1.91 4.94 7.78
CA PHE A 175 2.71 4.54 8.93
C PHE A 175 2.43 3.09 9.33
N LEU A 176 1.16 2.71 9.47
CA LEU A 176 0.74 1.34 9.81
C LEU A 176 1.17 0.34 8.74
N PHE A 177 1.06 0.70 7.47
CA PHE A 177 1.56 -0.12 6.36
C PHE A 177 3.07 -0.33 6.44
N ALA A 178 3.85 0.73 6.64
CA ALA A 178 5.31 0.64 6.75
C ALA A 178 5.75 -0.20 7.97
N TYR A 179 5.00 -0.14 9.06
CA TYR A 179 5.20 -1.00 10.24
C TYR A 179 4.89 -2.46 9.93
N GLY A 180 3.73 -2.75 9.34
CA GLY A 180 3.29 -4.10 8.96
C GLY A 180 4.22 -4.75 7.92
N ALA A 181 4.67 -4.00 6.91
CA ALA A 181 5.59 -4.49 5.88
C ALA A 181 6.93 -4.97 6.45
N ARG A 182 7.37 -4.39 7.57
CA ARG A 182 8.59 -4.82 8.29
C ARG A 182 8.36 -6.02 9.19
N ALA A 183 7.18 -6.15 9.77
CA ALA A 183 6.86 -7.17 10.76
C ALA A 183 6.44 -8.51 10.14
N LEU A 184 5.86 -8.49 8.93
CA LEU A 184 5.27 -9.66 8.27
C LEU A 184 6.07 -10.07 7.03
N PRO A 185 5.96 -11.33 6.55
CA PRO A 185 6.40 -11.74 5.21
C PRO A 185 5.76 -10.82 4.15
N TYR A 186 6.51 -10.46 3.10
CA TYR A 186 6.02 -9.48 2.13
C TYR A 186 4.90 -10.03 1.25
N SER A 187 4.89 -11.34 1.01
CA SER A 187 3.77 -12.06 0.41
C SER A 187 2.49 -11.96 1.22
N THR A 188 2.58 -12.11 2.56
CA THR A 188 1.42 -11.94 3.47
C THR A 188 0.90 -10.50 3.45
N VAL A 189 1.79 -9.50 3.47
CA VAL A 189 1.41 -8.08 3.32
C VAL A 189 0.65 -7.88 2.00
N GLY A 190 1.16 -8.46 0.90
CA GLY A 190 0.51 -8.41 -0.40
C GLY A 190 -0.93 -8.95 -0.35
N VAL A 191 -1.13 -10.14 0.20
CA VAL A 191 -2.47 -10.74 0.26
C VAL A 191 -3.43 -9.95 1.15
N LEU A 192 -2.97 -9.43 2.29
CA LEU A 192 -3.78 -8.58 3.17
C LEU A 192 -4.24 -7.29 2.48
N GLN A 193 -3.50 -6.79 1.51
CA GLN A 193 -3.90 -5.60 0.74
C GLN A 193 -5.17 -5.80 -0.10
N TYR A 194 -5.60 -7.03 -0.40
CA TYR A 194 -6.89 -7.28 -1.06
C TYR A 194 -8.11 -6.88 -0.20
N ILE A 195 -7.92 -6.68 1.10
CA ILE A 195 -8.98 -6.14 1.98
C ILE A 195 -9.38 -4.73 1.54
N THR A 196 -8.42 -3.90 1.14
CA THR A 196 -8.67 -2.50 0.75
C THR A 196 -9.65 -2.39 -0.43
N PRO A 197 -9.39 -3.00 -1.61
CA PRO A 197 -10.33 -2.92 -2.72
C PRO A 197 -11.65 -3.64 -2.43
N SER A 198 -11.66 -4.66 -1.56
CA SER A 198 -12.89 -5.31 -1.13
C SER A 198 -13.78 -4.37 -0.31
N LEU A 199 -13.17 -3.59 0.62
CA LEU A 199 -13.90 -2.58 1.38
C LEU A 199 -14.34 -1.42 0.49
N GLN A 200 -13.52 -0.99 -0.48
CA GLN A 200 -13.88 0.03 -1.45
C GLN A 200 -15.10 -0.40 -2.28
N LEU A 201 -15.12 -1.65 -2.76
CA LEU A 201 -16.27 -2.20 -3.46
C LEU A 201 -17.53 -2.18 -2.58
N LEU A 202 -17.41 -2.65 -1.33
CA LEU A 202 -18.53 -2.66 -0.39
C LEU A 202 -19.07 -1.24 -0.19
N CYS A 203 -18.20 -0.25 -0.02
CA CYS A 203 -18.60 1.16 0.08
C CYS A 203 -19.25 1.67 -1.21
N GLY A 204 -18.69 1.37 -2.38
CA GLY A 204 -19.24 1.77 -3.68
C GLY A 204 -20.66 1.24 -3.89
N VAL A 205 -20.87 -0.06 -3.65
CA VAL A 205 -22.18 -0.69 -3.82
C VAL A 205 -23.17 -0.26 -2.72
N ALA A 206 -22.75 -0.25 -1.44
CA ALA A 206 -23.68 -0.03 -0.32
C ALA A 206 -23.99 1.46 -0.08
N LEU A 207 -23.01 2.36 -0.24
CA LEU A 207 -23.17 3.78 0.05
C LEU A 207 -23.46 4.62 -1.19
N TYR A 208 -22.77 4.32 -2.30
CA TYR A 208 -22.89 5.10 -3.54
C TYR A 208 -23.83 4.45 -4.57
N GLN A 209 -24.37 3.24 -4.27
CA GLN A 209 -25.30 2.49 -5.14
C GLN A 209 -24.77 2.35 -6.58
N GLU A 210 -23.45 2.21 -6.72
CA GLU A 210 -22.83 2.00 -8.03
C GLU A 210 -23.32 0.70 -8.66
N SER A 211 -23.55 0.70 -9.97
CA SER A 211 -23.97 -0.47 -10.71
C SER A 211 -22.85 -1.53 -10.72
N PHE A 212 -23.10 -2.63 -10.06
CA PHE A 212 -22.16 -3.73 -9.95
C PHE A 212 -22.55 -4.87 -10.91
N GLY A 213 -21.79 -4.99 -12.00
CA GLY A 213 -22.09 -5.99 -13.02
C GLY A 213 -21.68 -7.41 -12.63
N VAL A 214 -22.36 -8.41 -13.20
CA VAL A 214 -22.08 -9.84 -12.97
C VAL A 214 -20.63 -10.20 -13.30
N ALA A 215 -20.04 -9.57 -14.32
CA ALA A 215 -18.66 -9.79 -14.71
C ALA A 215 -17.67 -9.31 -13.63
N GLN A 216 -17.92 -8.14 -13.03
CA GLN A 216 -17.13 -7.65 -11.91
C GLN A 216 -17.31 -8.55 -10.68
N ALA A 217 -18.55 -8.97 -10.38
CA ALA A 217 -18.85 -9.87 -9.27
C ALA A 217 -18.05 -11.18 -9.38
N ALA A 218 -17.95 -11.76 -10.57
CA ALA A 218 -17.16 -12.98 -10.79
C ALA A 218 -15.67 -12.78 -10.50
N GLY A 219 -15.07 -11.68 -10.96
CA GLY A 219 -13.67 -11.34 -10.66
C GLY A 219 -13.41 -11.15 -9.16
N PHE A 220 -14.29 -10.44 -8.48
CA PHE A 220 -14.20 -10.25 -7.03
C PHE A 220 -14.41 -11.55 -6.24
N ALA A 221 -15.38 -12.36 -6.63
CA ALA A 221 -15.61 -13.65 -5.97
C ALA A 221 -14.35 -14.53 -6.05
N LEU A 222 -13.69 -14.56 -7.21
CA LEU A 222 -12.44 -15.30 -7.39
C LEU A 222 -11.32 -14.76 -6.50
N LEU A 223 -11.20 -13.42 -6.36
CA LEU A 223 -10.24 -12.79 -5.44
C LEU A 223 -10.53 -13.14 -3.99
N TRP A 224 -11.80 -13.13 -3.57
CA TRP A 224 -12.16 -13.49 -2.20
C TRP A 224 -11.90 -14.95 -1.89
N VAL A 225 -12.16 -15.86 -2.84
CA VAL A 225 -11.79 -17.28 -2.70
C VAL A 225 -10.27 -17.42 -2.52
N ALA A 226 -9.48 -16.72 -3.32
CA ALA A 226 -8.03 -16.70 -3.19
C ALA A 226 -7.58 -16.19 -1.80
N LEU A 227 -8.17 -15.09 -1.32
CA LEU A 227 -7.88 -14.52 -0.01
C LEU A 227 -8.24 -15.49 1.13
N LEU A 228 -9.41 -16.14 1.03
CA LEU A 228 -9.84 -17.12 2.04
C LEU A 228 -8.92 -18.33 2.10
N ILE A 229 -8.47 -18.85 0.96
CA ILE A 229 -7.51 -19.97 0.90
C ILE A 229 -6.20 -19.56 1.58
N TYR A 230 -5.67 -18.38 1.25
CA TYR A 230 -4.42 -17.90 1.83
C TYR A 230 -4.55 -17.66 3.34
N ALA A 231 -5.59 -16.96 3.77
CA ALA A 231 -5.83 -16.68 5.18
C ALA A 231 -6.05 -17.95 6.01
N ALA A 232 -6.79 -18.93 5.48
CA ALA A 232 -7.00 -20.20 6.15
C ALA A 232 -5.68 -20.97 6.36
N ASP A 233 -4.79 -20.99 5.35
CA ASP A 233 -3.47 -21.62 5.46
C ASP A 233 -2.60 -20.93 6.51
N GLU A 234 -2.54 -19.59 6.52
CA GLU A 234 -1.79 -18.83 7.52
C GLU A 234 -2.30 -19.07 8.93
N LEU A 235 -3.61 -19.05 9.15
CA LEU A 235 -4.23 -19.31 10.45
C LEU A 235 -3.95 -20.74 10.91
N TRP A 236 -4.03 -21.72 10.02
CA TRP A 236 -3.75 -23.11 10.35
C TRP A 236 -2.29 -23.30 10.77
N ARG A 237 -1.35 -22.69 10.07
CA ARG A 237 0.09 -22.72 10.39
C ARG A 237 0.37 -22.05 11.74
N ALA A 238 -0.18 -20.87 11.98
CA ALA A 238 -0.02 -20.17 13.25
C ALA A 238 -0.51 -21.03 14.43
N ARG A 239 -1.71 -21.63 14.31
CA ARG A 239 -2.26 -22.53 15.32
C ARG A 239 -1.41 -23.80 15.54
N SER A 240 -0.88 -24.37 14.45
CA SER A 240 -0.03 -25.55 14.50
C SER A 240 1.32 -25.26 15.18
N ALA A 241 1.90 -24.10 14.94
CA ALA A 241 3.14 -23.65 15.59
C ALA A 241 2.93 -23.47 17.11
N THR A 242 1.84 -22.83 17.52
CA THR A 242 1.49 -22.63 18.94
C THR A 242 1.26 -23.97 19.66
N ARG A 243 0.57 -24.93 19.02
CA ARG A 243 0.34 -26.26 19.59
C ARG A 243 1.66 -27.02 19.80
N ARG A 244 2.62 -26.93 18.85
CA ARG A 244 3.93 -27.56 18.98
C ARG A 244 4.77 -26.94 20.10
N ALA A 245 4.74 -25.61 20.23
CA ALA A 245 5.41 -24.91 21.31
C ALA A 245 4.90 -25.35 22.69
N ASN A 246 3.57 -25.44 22.87
CA ASN A 246 2.94 -25.85 24.12
C ASN A 246 3.17 -27.35 24.44
N ALA A 247 3.27 -28.22 23.43
CA ALA A 247 3.55 -29.64 23.63
C ALA A 247 5.01 -29.90 24.03
N GLY A 248 5.95 -29.01 23.63
CA GLY A 248 7.38 -29.12 24.02
C GLY A 248 7.72 -28.58 25.42
N THR A 249 6.77 -27.88 26.08
CA THR A 249 6.95 -27.27 27.40
C THR A 249 6.29 -28.06 28.55
N SER A 250 5.72 -29.25 28.28
CA SER A 250 5.20 -30.13 29.36
C SER A 250 6.37 -30.81 30.08
N PRO A 251 6.65 -30.48 31.35
CA PRO A 251 7.69 -31.17 32.10
C PRO A 251 7.28 -32.62 32.37
N ALA A 252 8.20 -33.54 32.14
CA ALA A 252 8.09 -34.92 32.55
C ALA A 252 8.20 -35.08 34.07
#